data_3907a09e00bec86a0dcf18f8956cec74
#
_entry.id   3907a09e00bec86a0dcf18f8956cec74
#
_cell.length_a   1.000
_cell.length_b   1.000
_cell.length_c   1.000
_cell.angle_alpha   90.00
_cell.angle_beta   90.00
_cell.angle_gamma   90.00
#
_symmetry.space_group_name_H-M   'P 1'
#
loop_
_entity.id
_entity.type
_entity.pdbx_description
1 polymer ?
#
loop_
_entity_poly.entity_id
_entity_poly.type
_entity_poly.pdbx_seq_one_letter_code
_entity_poly.pdbx_strand_id
1 'polypeptide(L)'
;MKIYRCQHCKYSVTVNKDRKGVHSAKYLMGKHYDEHHKDLIPPDMDGYRWFYFLLTKKSNGSCVICHNDTEFNRITMKYSRFCNNPQCKQKYKEERDKRMMSKYGKLHLLDDPAQQAKMQQNRRIAGIYTWSDGKNKFPYLSSYEADFLRHLDIDLNWPPADIMMPSPHTYTYQYNGKEHFYMPDAYLVSLNCEVEIKSSIRQEKQNPESREKEILKDQLMKSCSNLFNYIKIDDMNYEEFNKLIQKED
;
A
#
# COMPACT_ATOMS: atom_id res chain seq x y z
N MET A 1 21.53 4.48 8.63
CA MET A 1 22.33 3.52 7.84
C MET A 1 22.51 2.22 8.59
N LYS A 2 22.56 1.09 7.92
CA LYS A 2 22.90 -0.21 8.49
C LYS A 2 24.06 -0.81 7.70
N ILE A 3 25.05 -1.36 8.39
CA ILE A 3 26.24 -1.94 7.78
C ILE A 3 26.24 -3.44 8.06
N TYR A 4 26.38 -4.25 7.04
CA TYR A 4 26.67 -5.67 7.13
C TYR A 4 28.14 -5.88 6.81
N ARG A 5 28.88 -6.59 7.66
CA ARG A 5 30.30 -6.86 7.51
C ARG A 5 30.55 -8.35 7.40
N CYS A 6 31.44 -8.75 6.52
CA CYS A 6 31.98 -10.11 6.52
C CYS A 6 32.78 -10.34 7.79
N GLN A 7 32.67 -11.54 8.38
CA GLN A 7 33.44 -11.90 9.58
C GLN A 7 34.85 -12.38 9.26
N HIS A 8 35.14 -12.64 7.97
CA HIS A 8 36.36 -13.28 7.53
C HIS A 8 37.26 -12.42 6.63
N CYS A 9 36.71 -11.27 6.14
CA CYS A 9 37.46 -10.32 5.33
C CYS A 9 36.92 -8.88 5.51
N LYS A 10 37.53 -7.91 4.80
CA LYS A 10 37.16 -6.49 4.90
C LYS A 10 35.88 -6.12 4.13
N TYR A 11 35.24 -7.05 3.43
CA TYR A 11 34.04 -6.77 2.65
C TYR A 11 32.88 -6.32 3.53
N SER A 12 32.21 -5.26 3.13
CA SER A 12 31.04 -4.74 3.82
C SER A 12 30.03 -4.13 2.85
N VAL A 13 28.75 -4.19 3.21
CA VAL A 13 27.64 -3.56 2.47
C VAL A 13 26.93 -2.58 3.37
N THR A 14 26.89 -1.32 2.96
CA THR A 14 26.21 -0.24 3.67
C THR A 14 24.89 0.07 2.96
N VAL A 15 23.80 0.15 3.71
CA VAL A 15 22.47 0.43 3.13
C VAL A 15 21.66 1.37 3.99
N ASN A 16 20.72 2.05 3.38
CA ASN A 16 19.67 2.77 4.10
C ASN A 16 18.80 1.77 4.87
N LYS A 17 18.19 2.21 5.98
CA LYS A 17 17.37 1.33 6.83
C LYS A 17 16.02 0.96 6.22
N ASP A 18 15.76 1.34 4.97
CA ASP A 18 14.56 0.95 4.27
C ASP A 18 14.52 -0.58 4.03
N ARG A 19 13.32 -1.11 3.89
CA ARG A 19 13.10 -2.56 3.79
C ARG A 19 13.79 -3.17 2.57
N LYS A 20 13.79 -2.45 1.44
CA LYS A 20 14.40 -2.91 0.18
C LYS A 20 15.92 -2.97 0.29
N GLY A 21 16.56 -1.91 0.79
CA GLY A 21 18.00 -1.85 0.97
C GLY A 21 18.54 -2.94 1.90
N VAL A 22 17.85 -3.21 3.02
CA VAL A 22 18.22 -4.29 3.95
C VAL A 22 18.16 -5.67 3.29
N HIS A 23 17.17 -5.94 2.43
CA HIS A 23 17.10 -7.20 1.69
C HIS A 23 18.23 -7.34 0.68
N SER A 24 18.47 -6.31 -0.13
CA SER A 24 19.55 -6.29 -1.12
C SER A 24 20.92 -6.53 -0.47
N ALA A 25 21.18 -5.89 0.67
CA ALA A 25 22.44 -6.08 1.39
C ALA A 25 22.63 -7.48 1.92
N LYS A 26 21.59 -8.11 2.44
CA LYS A 26 21.67 -9.50 2.90
C LYS A 26 21.94 -10.46 1.75
N TYR A 27 21.30 -10.22 0.60
CA TYR A 27 21.54 -11.00 -0.60
C TYR A 27 22.99 -10.88 -1.08
N LEU A 28 23.52 -9.65 -1.16
CA LEU A 28 24.91 -9.39 -1.55
C LEU A 28 25.91 -10.05 -0.59
N MET A 29 25.65 -10.05 0.72
CA MET A 29 26.48 -10.74 1.70
C MET A 29 26.42 -12.26 1.52
N GLY A 30 25.24 -12.83 1.26
CA GLY A 30 25.11 -14.27 0.98
C GLY A 30 25.87 -14.68 -0.27
N LYS A 31 25.77 -13.89 -1.34
CA LYS A 31 26.53 -14.06 -2.58
C LYS A 31 28.05 -13.99 -2.31
N HIS A 32 28.51 -13.00 -1.54
CA HIS A 32 29.91 -12.86 -1.17
C HIS A 32 30.45 -14.12 -0.44
N TYR A 33 29.71 -14.69 0.50
CA TYR A 33 30.12 -15.93 1.14
C TYR A 33 30.20 -17.10 0.15
N ASP A 34 29.25 -17.22 -0.75
CA ASP A 34 29.21 -18.27 -1.76
C ASP A 34 30.40 -18.22 -2.73
N GLU A 35 30.86 -17.01 -3.07
CA GLU A 35 31.93 -16.77 -4.04
C GLU A 35 33.34 -16.76 -3.41
N HIS A 36 33.48 -16.27 -2.16
CA HIS A 36 34.80 -15.98 -1.59
C HIS A 36 35.14 -16.76 -0.31
N HIS A 37 34.14 -17.42 0.28
CA HIS A 37 34.33 -18.14 1.57
C HIS A 37 33.61 -19.49 1.57
N LYS A 38 33.59 -20.15 0.42
CA LYS A 38 32.89 -21.42 0.24
C LYS A 38 33.44 -22.54 1.14
N ASP A 39 34.71 -22.48 1.41
CA ASP A 39 35.44 -23.41 2.31
C ASP A 39 34.99 -23.31 3.79
N LEU A 40 34.40 -22.18 4.18
CA LEU A 40 33.90 -21.96 5.55
C LEU A 40 32.43 -22.33 5.71
N ILE A 41 31.75 -22.65 4.59
CA ILE A 41 30.31 -22.96 4.59
C ILE A 41 30.14 -24.47 4.85
N PRO A 42 29.28 -24.88 5.80
CA PRO A 42 28.93 -26.28 5.97
C PRO A 42 28.42 -26.92 4.67
N PRO A 43 28.74 -28.22 4.42
CA PRO A 43 28.43 -28.89 3.16
C PRO A 43 26.92 -28.91 2.78
N ASP A 44 26.06 -28.82 3.79
CA ASP A 44 24.59 -28.82 3.65
C ASP A 44 23.98 -27.41 3.45
N MET A 45 24.83 -26.38 3.40
CA MET A 45 24.39 -24.98 3.24
C MET A 45 24.99 -24.32 1.98
N ASP A 46 24.38 -23.24 1.55
CA ASP A 46 24.95 -22.26 0.63
C ASP A 46 25.30 -20.97 1.38
N GLY A 47 26.01 -20.04 0.72
CA GLY A 47 26.42 -18.78 1.32
C GLY A 47 25.25 -17.92 1.82
N TYR A 48 24.08 -18.04 1.22
CA TYR A 48 22.89 -17.32 1.62
C TYR A 48 22.31 -17.87 2.93
N ARG A 49 22.19 -19.20 3.05
CA ARG A 49 21.75 -19.88 4.29
C ARG A 49 22.76 -19.68 5.39
N TRP A 50 24.06 -19.79 5.07
CA TRP A 50 25.15 -19.55 6.01
C TRP A 50 25.13 -18.12 6.57
N PHE A 51 24.99 -17.11 5.72
CA PHE A 51 24.88 -15.73 6.19
C PHE A 51 23.63 -15.50 7.03
N TYR A 52 22.49 -16.10 6.65
CA TYR A 52 21.29 -16.06 7.48
C TYR A 52 21.51 -16.70 8.85
N PHE A 53 22.20 -17.85 8.90
CA PHE A 53 22.57 -18.52 10.15
C PHE A 53 23.48 -17.64 11.03
N LEU A 54 24.48 -16.99 10.47
CA LEU A 54 25.35 -16.06 11.21
C LEU A 54 24.56 -14.93 11.88
N LEU A 55 23.50 -14.44 11.21
CA LEU A 55 22.66 -13.38 11.73
C LEU A 55 21.63 -13.83 12.75
N THR A 56 21.09 -15.04 12.61
CA THR A 56 19.88 -15.46 13.35
C THR A 56 20.11 -16.66 14.26
N LYS A 57 21.22 -17.38 14.06
CA LYS A 57 21.57 -18.69 14.72
C LYS A 57 20.55 -19.79 14.38
N LYS A 58 19.82 -19.66 13.27
CA LYS A 58 18.84 -20.66 12.80
C LYS A 58 19.37 -21.37 11.57
N SER A 59 19.59 -22.68 11.66
CA SER A 59 20.09 -23.53 10.58
C SER A 59 18.99 -24.10 9.68
N ASN A 60 17.75 -24.17 10.18
CA ASN A 60 16.60 -24.69 9.47
C ASN A 60 15.36 -23.86 9.74
N GLY A 61 14.33 -24.03 8.93
CA GLY A 61 13.00 -23.49 9.14
C GLY A 61 12.02 -24.60 9.49
N SER A 62 10.99 -24.27 10.24
CA SER A 62 9.94 -25.20 10.63
C SER A 62 8.58 -24.68 10.22
N CYS A 63 7.76 -25.54 9.64
CA CYS A 63 6.38 -25.25 9.28
C CYS A 63 5.55 -24.93 10.54
N VAL A 64 4.83 -23.82 10.51
CA VAL A 64 4.03 -23.38 11.67
C VAL A 64 2.86 -24.30 12.01
N ILE A 65 2.55 -25.28 11.15
CA ILE A 65 1.42 -26.21 11.36
C ILE A 65 1.88 -27.62 11.71
N CYS A 66 2.80 -28.20 10.94
CA CYS A 66 3.22 -29.60 11.12
C CYS A 66 4.66 -29.75 11.63
N HIS A 67 5.37 -28.63 11.81
CA HIS A 67 6.76 -28.56 12.28
C HIS A 67 7.81 -29.24 11.37
N ASN A 68 7.42 -29.76 10.21
CA ASN A 68 8.35 -30.26 9.21
C ASN A 68 9.23 -29.14 8.66
N ASP A 69 10.42 -29.49 8.17
CA ASP A 69 11.36 -28.54 7.59
C ASP A 69 10.76 -27.75 6.44
N THR A 70 11.20 -26.51 6.33
CA THR A 70 10.75 -25.59 5.28
C THR A 70 11.93 -25.10 4.44
N GLU A 71 11.65 -24.79 3.18
CA GLU A 71 12.64 -24.31 2.23
C GLU A 71 13.15 -22.91 2.58
N PHE A 72 14.43 -22.70 2.33
CA PHE A 72 15.03 -21.37 2.42
C PHE A 72 14.85 -20.62 1.10
N ASN A 73 14.30 -19.42 1.18
CA ASN A 73 14.13 -18.55 0.04
C ASN A 73 15.28 -17.53 -0.02
N ARG A 74 16.16 -17.68 -1.03
CA ARG A 74 17.32 -16.80 -1.23
C ARG A 74 16.95 -15.34 -1.47
N ILE A 75 15.83 -15.09 -2.18
CA ILE A 75 15.39 -13.72 -2.50
C ILE A 75 14.96 -12.98 -1.24
N THR A 76 14.16 -13.63 -0.39
CA THR A 76 13.68 -13.03 0.86
C THR A 76 14.65 -13.20 2.02
N MET A 77 15.71 -13.99 1.83
CA MET A 77 16.70 -14.35 2.86
C MET A 77 16.05 -14.89 4.14
N LYS A 78 15.09 -15.81 3.98
CA LYS A 78 14.33 -16.42 5.07
C LYS A 78 13.86 -17.81 4.72
N TYR A 79 13.64 -18.63 5.73
CA TYR A 79 12.89 -19.86 5.59
C TYR A 79 11.42 -19.59 5.34
N SER A 80 10.80 -20.43 4.51
CA SER A 80 9.35 -20.42 4.28
C SER A 80 8.61 -20.67 5.59
N ARG A 81 7.44 -20.06 5.72
CA ARG A 81 6.58 -20.25 6.90
C ARG A 81 5.88 -21.60 6.88
N PHE A 82 5.72 -22.18 5.70
CA PHE A 82 5.03 -23.44 5.46
C PHE A 82 5.94 -24.40 4.69
N CYS A 83 5.81 -25.68 4.97
CA CYS A 83 6.33 -26.73 4.12
C CYS A 83 5.55 -26.78 2.79
N ASN A 84 5.98 -27.64 1.84
CA ASN A 84 5.35 -27.76 0.53
C ASN A 84 3.98 -28.46 0.56
N ASN A 85 3.52 -28.94 1.71
CA ASN A 85 2.20 -29.55 1.85
C ASN A 85 1.10 -28.47 1.80
N PRO A 86 0.21 -28.47 0.77
CA PRO A 86 -0.87 -27.50 0.62
C PRO A 86 -1.87 -27.53 1.78
N GLN A 87 -2.06 -28.67 2.43
CA GLN A 87 -2.92 -28.82 3.60
C GLN A 87 -2.49 -27.95 4.77
N CYS A 88 -1.18 -27.72 4.94
CA CYS A 88 -0.67 -26.85 6.01
C CYS A 88 -1.06 -25.39 5.76
N LYS A 89 -1.05 -24.92 4.52
CA LYS A 89 -1.50 -23.57 4.18
C LYS A 89 -3.00 -23.41 4.39
N GLN A 90 -3.76 -24.43 3.99
CA GLN A 90 -5.22 -24.44 4.16
C GLN A 90 -5.61 -24.44 5.64
N LYS A 91 -5.04 -25.32 6.44
CA LYS A 91 -5.28 -25.39 7.90
C LYS A 91 -4.94 -24.06 8.60
N TYR A 92 -3.82 -23.42 8.23
CA TYR A 92 -3.47 -22.11 8.77
C TYR A 92 -4.49 -21.04 8.40
N LYS A 93 -4.99 -21.06 7.16
CA LYS A 93 -6.04 -20.14 6.72
C LYS A 93 -7.30 -20.31 7.56
N GLU A 94 -7.75 -21.54 7.74
CA GLU A 94 -8.92 -21.86 8.55
C GLU A 94 -8.77 -21.41 10.01
N GLU A 95 -7.62 -21.67 10.62
CA GLU A 95 -7.32 -21.23 11.99
C GLU A 95 -7.27 -19.70 12.12
N ARG A 96 -6.70 -19.03 11.11
CA ARG A 96 -6.69 -17.57 11.04
C ARG A 96 -8.11 -17.02 10.92
N ASP A 97 -8.90 -17.60 10.03
CA ASP A 97 -10.26 -17.16 9.76
C ASP A 97 -11.17 -17.37 10.99
N LYS A 98 -11.01 -18.51 11.70
CA LYS A 98 -11.67 -18.75 13.00
C LYS A 98 -11.28 -17.69 14.04
N ARG A 99 -10.00 -17.36 14.17
CA ARG A 99 -9.54 -16.31 15.09
C ARG A 99 -10.09 -14.93 14.72
N MET A 100 -10.14 -14.61 13.41
CA MET A 100 -10.70 -13.34 12.94
C MET A 100 -12.18 -13.24 13.26
N MET A 101 -12.96 -14.29 12.97
CA MET A 101 -14.38 -14.36 13.31
C MET A 101 -14.63 -14.25 14.81
N SER A 102 -13.86 -14.99 15.62
CA SER A 102 -14.00 -14.96 17.10
C SER A 102 -13.67 -13.60 17.70
N LYS A 103 -12.62 -12.93 17.18
CA LYS A 103 -12.14 -11.68 17.76
C LYS A 103 -12.86 -10.43 17.23
N TYR A 104 -13.28 -10.45 15.97
CA TYR A 104 -13.77 -9.26 15.26
C TYR A 104 -15.16 -9.45 14.64
N GLY A 105 -15.71 -10.67 14.67
CA GLY A 105 -16.98 -11.00 14.00
C GLY A 105 -16.91 -10.97 12.47
N LYS A 106 -15.70 -10.86 11.89
CA LYS A 106 -15.47 -10.66 10.44
C LYS A 106 -14.23 -11.42 9.99
N LEU A 107 -14.22 -11.91 8.73
CA LEU A 107 -13.07 -12.59 8.13
C LEU A 107 -11.95 -11.62 7.73
N HIS A 108 -12.31 -10.41 7.31
CA HIS A 108 -11.38 -9.36 6.94
C HIS A 108 -11.69 -8.08 7.73
N LEU A 109 -10.66 -7.46 8.30
CA LEU A 109 -10.81 -6.16 8.99
C LEU A 109 -11.22 -5.05 8.02
N LEU A 110 -10.90 -5.22 6.73
CA LEU A 110 -11.28 -4.29 5.66
C LEU A 110 -12.76 -4.34 5.29
N ASP A 111 -13.53 -5.31 5.80
CA ASP A 111 -14.98 -5.35 5.63
C ASP A 111 -15.70 -4.38 6.60
N ASP A 112 -14.94 -3.58 7.35
CA ASP A 112 -15.45 -2.57 8.28
C ASP A 112 -15.14 -1.16 7.78
N PRO A 113 -16.15 -0.31 7.49
CA PRO A 113 -15.96 1.06 7.02
C PRO A 113 -15.05 1.88 7.92
N ALA A 114 -15.21 1.75 9.25
CA ALA A 114 -14.39 2.47 10.22
C ALA A 114 -12.91 2.04 10.16
N GLN A 115 -12.63 0.76 9.92
CA GLN A 115 -11.27 0.27 9.74
C GLN A 115 -10.69 0.70 8.39
N GLN A 116 -11.50 0.74 7.35
CA GLN A 116 -11.09 1.27 6.05
C GLN A 116 -10.74 2.76 6.14
N ALA A 117 -11.60 3.58 6.76
CA ALA A 117 -11.33 4.99 7.00
C ALA A 117 -10.02 5.18 7.77
N LYS A 118 -9.81 4.42 8.85
CA LYS A 118 -8.56 4.44 9.61
C LYS A 118 -7.34 4.02 8.78
N MET A 119 -7.48 3.05 7.90
CA MET A 119 -6.39 2.65 6.98
C MET A 119 -6.11 3.71 5.93
N GLN A 120 -7.13 4.38 5.42
CA GLN A 120 -6.99 5.51 4.50
C GLN A 120 -6.20 6.65 5.17
N GLN A 121 -6.58 7.01 6.41
CA GLN A 121 -5.85 8.02 7.20
C GLN A 121 -4.39 7.63 7.48
N ASN A 122 -4.09 6.34 7.58
CA ASN A 122 -2.74 5.80 7.80
C ASN A 122 -2.01 5.42 6.51
N ARG A 123 -2.50 5.77 5.33
CA ARG A 123 -1.78 5.56 4.07
C ARG A 123 -0.44 6.29 4.11
N ARG A 124 0.55 5.69 3.46
CA ARG A 124 1.86 6.32 3.31
C ARG A 124 1.70 7.57 2.44
N ILE A 125 1.67 8.73 3.05
CA ILE A 125 1.67 10.01 2.36
C ILE A 125 2.92 10.14 1.47
N ALA A 126 2.76 10.68 0.27
CA ALA A 126 3.86 10.99 -0.63
C ALA A 126 4.52 12.30 -0.23
N GLY A 127 3.74 13.25 0.28
CA GLY A 127 4.22 14.54 0.77
C GLY A 127 3.14 15.33 1.48
N ILE A 128 3.49 16.55 1.85
CA ILE A 128 2.60 17.54 2.46
C ILE A 128 2.63 18.79 1.60
N TYR A 129 1.47 19.20 1.10
CA TYR A 129 1.29 20.48 0.44
C TYR A 129 1.09 21.56 1.52
N THR A 130 1.89 22.63 1.48
CA THR A 130 1.72 23.78 2.35
C THR A 130 1.02 24.87 1.56
N TRP A 131 -0.14 25.29 2.04
CA TRP A 131 -0.95 26.33 1.43
C TRP A 131 -0.22 27.66 1.39
N SER A 132 -0.59 28.56 0.46
CA SER A 132 0.00 29.88 0.28
C SER A 132 -0.04 30.76 1.53
N ASP A 133 -1.01 30.52 2.42
CA ASP A 133 -1.11 31.17 3.74
C ASP A 133 -0.01 30.75 4.74
N GLY A 134 0.77 29.72 4.41
CA GLY A 134 1.85 29.16 5.24
C GLY A 134 1.37 28.40 6.48
N LYS A 135 0.06 28.31 6.74
CA LYS A 135 -0.52 27.71 7.95
C LYS A 135 -1.20 26.36 7.66
N ASN A 136 -2.03 26.31 6.63
CA ASN A 136 -2.77 25.11 6.29
C ASN A 136 -1.87 24.10 5.56
N LYS A 137 -2.02 22.81 5.90
CA LYS A 137 -1.19 21.72 5.37
C LYS A 137 -2.06 20.54 5.03
N PHE A 138 -1.94 20.04 3.80
CA PHE A 138 -2.69 18.92 3.30
C PHE A 138 -1.75 17.75 2.94
N PRO A 139 -1.91 16.55 3.53
CA PRO A 139 -1.18 15.37 3.10
C PRO A 139 -1.72 14.90 1.74
N TYR A 140 -0.82 14.50 0.84
CA TYR A 140 -1.20 13.92 -0.46
C TYR A 140 -0.51 12.57 -0.68
N LEU A 141 -1.13 11.72 -1.51
CA LEU A 141 -0.67 10.37 -1.83
C LEU A 141 -0.06 10.27 -3.23
N SER A 142 -0.32 11.25 -4.08
CA SER A 142 0.13 11.28 -5.47
C SER A 142 0.48 12.69 -5.94
N SER A 143 1.27 12.79 -7.01
CA SER A 143 1.56 14.08 -7.65
C SER A 143 0.32 14.75 -8.25
N TYR A 144 -0.68 13.96 -8.65
CA TYR A 144 -1.96 14.47 -9.17
C TYR A 144 -2.78 15.15 -8.07
N GLU A 145 -2.81 14.59 -6.86
CA GLU A 145 -3.42 15.22 -5.69
C GLU A 145 -2.68 16.51 -5.28
N ALA A 146 -1.33 16.51 -5.35
CA ALA A 146 -0.54 17.71 -5.09
C ALA A 146 -0.83 18.81 -6.11
N ASP A 147 -0.99 18.45 -7.38
CA ASP A 147 -1.32 19.40 -8.45
C ASP A 147 -2.74 19.96 -8.27
N PHE A 148 -3.71 19.13 -7.89
CA PHE A 148 -5.05 19.59 -7.56
C PHE A 148 -5.06 20.61 -6.40
N LEU A 149 -4.30 20.32 -5.32
CA LEU A 149 -4.15 21.28 -4.22
C LEU A 149 -3.51 22.59 -4.70
N ARG A 150 -2.50 22.52 -5.56
CA ARG A 150 -1.89 23.71 -6.17
C ARG A 150 -2.90 24.50 -7.02
N HIS A 151 -3.70 23.80 -7.82
CA HIS A 151 -4.74 24.41 -8.65
C HIS A 151 -5.77 25.17 -7.79
N LEU A 152 -6.24 24.56 -6.70
CA LEU A 152 -7.14 25.21 -5.76
C LEU A 152 -6.50 26.44 -5.08
N ASP A 153 -5.25 26.32 -4.62
CA ASP A 153 -4.56 27.38 -3.89
C ASP A 153 -4.16 28.55 -4.79
N ILE A 154 -3.41 28.24 -5.86
CA ILE A 154 -2.72 29.28 -6.65
C ILE A 154 -3.60 29.78 -7.80
N ASP A 155 -4.29 28.87 -8.51
CA ASP A 155 -5.02 29.27 -9.71
C ASP A 155 -6.43 29.80 -9.36
N LEU A 156 -7.06 29.26 -8.29
CA LEU A 156 -8.43 29.61 -7.90
C LEU A 156 -8.52 30.41 -6.60
N ASN A 157 -7.42 30.55 -5.86
CA ASN A 157 -7.40 31.18 -4.53
C ASN A 157 -8.50 30.63 -3.59
N TRP A 158 -8.68 29.32 -3.61
CA TRP A 158 -9.73 28.60 -2.88
C TRP A 158 -9.50 28.65 -1.38
N PRO A 159 -10.54 28.81 -0.54
CA PRO A 159 -10.35 28.82 0.90
C PRO A 159 -9.97 27.43 1.43
N PRO A 160 -8.85 27.28 2.14
CA PRO A 160 -8.39 25.96 2.61
C PRO A 160 -9.35 25.32 3.62
N ALA A 161 -10.15 26.10 4.33
CA ALA A 161 -11.17 25.59 5.27
C ALA A 161 -12.32 24.85 4.56
N ASP A 162 -12.48 25.03 3.26
CA ASP A 162 -13.52 24.41 2.44
C ASP A 162 -13.09 23.02 1.92
N ILE A 163 -11.85 22.62 2.15
CA ILE A 163 -11.27 21.38 1.59
C ILE A 163 -11.16 20.32 2.67
N MET A 164 -11.75 19.17 2.43
CA MET A 164 -11.55 17.95 3.20
C MET A 164 -10.83 16.91 2.35
N MET A 165 -9.63 16.52 2.75
CA MET A 165 -8.81 15.56 2.02
C MET A 165 -8.13 14.58 2.99
N PRO A 166 -8.43 13.26 2.92
CA PRO A 166 -9.41 12.64 2.02
C PRO A 166 -10.85 13.04 2.31
N SER A 167 -11.81 12.74 1.42
CA SER A 167 -13.23 12.96 1.67
C SER A 167 -13.65 12.31 3.00
N PRO A 168 -14.50 12.96 3.81
CA PRO A 168 -15.02 12.39 5.05
C PRO A 168 -16.10 11.32 4.80
N HIS A 169 -16.60 11.21 3.57
CA HIS A 169 -17.68 10.32 3.22
C HIS A 169 -17.18 8.97 2.70
N THR A 170 -17.94 7.93 3.00
CA THR A 170 -17.65 6.56 2.56
C THR A 170 -18.90 5.99 1.90
N TYR A 171 -18.76 5.49 0.69
CA TYR A 171 -19.81 4.90 -0.12
C TYR A 171 -19.64 3.39 -0.23
N THR A 172 -20.72 2.64 -0.39
CA THR A 172 -20.67 1.18 -0.52
C THR A 172 -21.17 0.75 -1.89
N TYR A 173 -20.54 -0.28 -2.46
CA TYR A 173 -20.97 -0.91 -3.71
C TYR A 173 -20.77 -2.44 -3.65
N GLN A 174 -21.54 -3.15 -4.46
CA GLN A 174 -21.44 -4.62 -4.54
C GLN A 174 -20.54 -5.03 -5.69
N TYR A 175 -19.63 -5.97 -5.42
CA TYR A 175 -18.80 -6.61 -6.45
C TYR A 175 -18.58 -8.08 -6.11
N ASN A 176 -18.93 -8.97 -7.05
CA ASN A 176 -18.84 -10.43 -6.86
C ASN A 176 -19.49 -10.93 -5.57
N GLY A 177 -20.71 -10.43 -5.27
CA GLY A 177 -21.48 -10.81 -4.09
C GLY A 177 -20.90 -10.34 -2.75
N LYS A 178 -19.95 -9.38 -2.78
CA LYS A 178 -19.36 -8.77 -1.59
C LYS A 178 -19.54 -7.27 -1.60
N GLU A 179 -19.79 -6.72 -0.42
CA GLU A 179 -19.79 -5.28 -0.22
C GLU A 179 -18.37 -4.74 -0.21
N HIS A 180 -18.15 -3.68 -0.97
CA HIS A 180 -16.91 -2.91 -1.03
C HIS A 180 -17.17 -1.47 -0.65
N PHE A 181 -16.12 -0.81 -0.19
CA PHE A 181 -16.18 0.58 0.24
C PHE A 181 -15.37 1.46 -0.71
N TYR A 182 -15.86 2.66 -0.90
CA TYR A 182 -15.20 3.69 -1.69
C TYR A 182 -15.21 5.01 -0.93
N MET A 183 -14.09 5.69 -0.96
CA MET A 183 -13.90 7.02 -0.38
C MET A 183 -13.23 7.87 -1.45
N PRO A 184 -13.86 8.96 -1.91
CA PRO A 184 -13.26 9.91 -2.84
C PRO A 184 -12.00 10.56 -2.29
N ASP A 185 -11.19 11.14 -3.18
CA ASP A 185 -9.92 11.73 -2.79
C ASP A 185 -10.08 13.05 -2.04
N ALA A 186 -11.11 13.85 -2.37
CA ALA A 186 -11.42 15.09 -1.69
C ALA A 186 -12.92 15.41 -1.68
N TYR A 187 -13.32 16.29 -0.75
CA TYR A 187 -14.64 16.87 -0.67
C TYR A 187 -14.53 18.40 -0.52
N LEU A 188 -15.26 19.14 -1.36
CA LEU A 188 -15.34 20.59 -1.30
C LEU A 188 -16.69 20.99 -0.72
N VAL A 189 -16.66 21.60 0.46
CA VAL A 189 -17.84 21.84 1.30
C VAL A 189 -18.82 22.81 0.63
N SER A 190 -18.32 23.94 0.13
CA SER A 190 -19.15 24.99 -0.48
C SER A 190 -19.88 24.52 -1.74
N LEU A 191 -19.25 23.66 -2.54
CA LEU A 191 -19.84 23.08 -3.74
C LEU A 191 -20.65 21.81 -3.46
N ASN A 192 -20.66 21.32 -2.22
CA ASN A 192 -21.17 19.97 -1.91
C ASN A 192 -20.68 18.94 -2.94
N CYS A 193 -19.35 18.91 -3.17
CA CYS A 193 -18.75 18.20 -4.30
C CYS A 193 -17.72 17.17 -3.86
N GLU A 194 -17.95 15.92 -4.25
CA GLU A 194 -16.96 14.86 -4.17
C GLU A 194 -16.02 14.90 -5.36
N VAL A 195 -14.72 14.81 -5.10
CA VAL A 195 -13.69 14.86 -6.13
C VAL A 195 -12.87 13.58 -6.12
N GLU A 196 -12.75 12.96 -7.29
CA GLU A 196 -11.85 11.83 -7.54
C GLU A 196 -10.75 12.24 -8.51
N ILE A 197 -9.51 11.93 -8.19
CA ILE A 197 -8.33 12.33 -8.96
C ILE A 197 -7.65 11.11 -9.55
N LYS A 198 -7.52 11.05 -10.87
CA LYS A 198 -7.03 9.88 -11.59
C LYS A 198 -5.88 10.19 -12.54
N SER A 199 -5.12 9.13 -12.83
CA SER A 199 -4.13 9.11 -13.90
C SER A 199 -4.52 8.07 -14.94
N SER A 200 -4.66 8.45 -16.19
CA SER A 200 -4.93 7.54 -17.31
C SER A 200 -3.87 6.44 -17.42
N ILE A 201 -2.60 6.78 -17.24
CA ILE A 201 -1.49 5.84 -17.27
C ILE A 201 -1.65 4.73 -16.20
N ARG A 202 -2.18 5.07 -15.03
CA ARG A 202 -2.49 4.06 -14.00
C ARG A 202 -3.71 3.24 -14.35
N GLN A 203 -4.72 3.86 -14.94
CA GLN A 203 -5.95 3.17 -15.36
C GLN A 203 -5.66 2.15 -16.46
N GLU A 204 -4.82 2.49 -17.45
CA GLU A 204 -4.41 1.59 -18.52
C GLU A 204 -3.68 0.33 -18.00
N LYS A 205 -2.88 0.48 -16.94
CA LYS A 205 -2.12 -0.61 -16.31
C LYS A 205 -2.92 -1.44 -15.31
N GLN A 206 -4.18 -1.10 -15.06
CA GLN A 206 -5.02 -1.86 -14.15
C GLN A 206 -5.39 -3.22 -14.75
N ASN A 207 -5.49 -4.21 -13.87
CA ASN A 207 -6.07 -5.50 -14.22
C ASN A 207 -7.59 -5.39 -14.46
N PRO A 208 -8.22 -6.34 -15.15
CA PRO A 208 -9.65 -6.30 -15.47
C PRO A 208 -10.55 -6.11 -14.24
N GLU A 209 -10.27 -6.81 -13.14
CA GLU A 209 -11.01 -6.71 -11.89
C GLU A 209 -10.99 -5.27 -11.32
N SER A 210 -9.84 -4.61 -11.36
CA SER A 210 -9.72 -3.22 -10.90
C SER A 210 -10.48 -2.25 -11.77
N ARG A 211 -10.51 -2.47 -13.09
CA ARG A 211 -11.30 -1.65 -14.03
C ARG A 211 -12.80 -1.79 -13.78
N GLU A 212 -13.29 -3.01 -13.58
CA GLU A 212 -14.70 -3.25 -13.25
C GLU A 212 -15.10 -2.53 -11.95
N LYS A 213 -14.27 -2.59 -10.92
CA LYS A 213 -14.50 -1.86 -9.67
C LYS A 213 -14.53 -0.34 -9.87
N GLU A 214 -13.67 0.21 -10.71
CA GLU A 214 -13.69 1.65 -11.03
C GLU A 214 -14.99 2.05 -11.75
N ILE A 215 -15.46 1.25 -12.70
CA ILE A 215 -16.74 1.48 -13.37
C ILE A 215 -17.91 1.50 -12.37
N LEU A 216 -17.92 0.55 -11.44
CA LEU A 216 -18.97 0.47 -10.42
C LEU A 216 -18.95 1.67 -9.47
N LYS A 217 -17.76 2.15 -9.10
CA LYS A 217 -17.62 3.39 -8.30
C LYS A 217 -18.16 4.61 -9.05
N ASP A 218 -17.77 4.79 -10.31
CA ASP A 218 -18.23 5.89 -11.13
C ASP A 218 -19.76 5.85 -11.32
N GLN A 219 -20.35 4.66 -11.51
CA GLN A 219 -21.79 4.47 -11.57
C GLN A 219 -22.49 4.81 -10.25
N LEU A 220 -21.93 4.37 -9.12
CA LEU A 220 -22.42 4.69 -7.80
C LEU A 220 -22.46 6.21 -7.58
N MET A 221 -21.35 6.90 -7.84
CA MET A 221 -21.25 8.34 -7.61
C MET A 221 -22.23 9.12 -8.51
N LYS A 222 -22.36 8.73 -9.78
CA LYS A 222 -23.35 9.31 -10.70
C LYS A 222 -24.80 9.06 -10.27
N SER A 223 -25.10 7.91 -9.67
CA SER A 223 -26.43 7.63 -9.14
C SER A 223 -26.82 8.50 -7.93
N CYS A 224 -25.83 9.07 -7.25
CA CYS A 224 -26.03 9.97 -6.12
C CYS A 224 -26.01 11.47 -6.51
N SER A 225 -26.08 11.80 -7.81
CA SER A 225 -25.98 13.17 -8.31
C SER A 225 -27.09 14.13 -7.82
N ASN A 226 -28.17 13.60 -7.27
CA ASN A 226 -29.23 14.38 -6.60
C ASN A 226 -28.89 14.78 -5.15
N LEU A 227 -27.82 14.21 -4.58
CA LEU A 227 -27.41 14.44 -3.19
C LEU A 227 -26.18 15.36 -3.11
N PHE A 228 -25.28 15.25 -4.07
CA PHE A 228 -24.04 16.02 -4.14
C PHE A 228 -23.51 16.08 -5.59
N ASN A 229 -22.63 17.03 -5.86
CA ASN A 229 -21.88 17.08 -7.10
C ASN A 229 -20.75 16.04 -7.07
N TYR A 230 -20.44 15.43 -8.22
CA TYR A 230 -19.30 14.53 -8.36
C TYR A 230 -18.49 14.90 -9.58
N ILE A 231 -17.21 15.15 -9.36
CA ILE A 231 -16.24 15.47 -10.42
C ILE A 231 -15.10 14.46 -10.39
N LYS A 232 -14.79 13.92 -11.56
CA LYS A 232 -13.60 13.11 -11.79
C LYS A 232 -12.59 13.92 -12.60
N ILE A 233 -11.43 14.13 -12.02
CA ILE A 233 -10.32 14.86 -12.65
C ILE A 233 -9.33 13.83 -13.17
N ASP A 234 -9.28 13.66 -14.48
CA ASP A 234 -8.34 12.79 -15.16
C ASP A 234 -7.16 13.63 -15.68
N ASP A 235 -5.92 13.20 -15.38
CA ASP A 235 -4.66 13.77 -15.88
C ASP A 235 -4.56 15.30 -15.72
N MET A 236 -4.97 15.84 -14.59
CA MET A 236 -4.92 17.27 -14.27
C MET A 236 -5.79 18.13 -15.22
N ASN A 237 -6.81 17.53 -15.85
CA ASN A 237 -7.76 18.29 -16.66
C ASN A 237 -8.87 18.87 -15.77
N TYR A 238 -8.86 20.18 -15.56
CA TYR A 238 -9.78 20.90 -14.69
C TYR A 238 -10.98 21.55 -15.42
N GLU A 239 -11.20 21.28 -16.70
CA GLU A 239 -12.24 21.95 -17.49
C GLU A 239 -13.65 21.78 -16.91
N GLU A 240 -14.03 20.54 -16.56
CA GLU A 240 -15.36 20.27 -15.98
C GLU A 240 -15.48 20.85 -14.57
N PHE A 241 -14.41 20.77 -13.80
CA PHE A 241 -14.35 21.36 -12.47
C PHE A 241 -14.53 22.88 -12.51
N ASN A 242 -13.81 23.57 -13.40
CA ASN A 242 -13.90 25.01 -13.55
C ASN A 242 -15.29 25.45 -14.06
N LYS A 243 -15.95 24.64 -14.92
CA LYS A 243 -17.35 24.90 -15.34
C LYS A 243 -18.33 24.76 -14.18
N LEU A 244 -18.11 23.85 -13.23
CA LEU A 244 -18.95 23.69 -12.05
C LEU A 244 -18.88 24.96 -11.18
N ILE A 245 -17.68 25.46 -10.92
CA ILE A 245 -17.46 26.67 -10.13
C ILE A 245 -18.17 27.86 -10.74
N GLN A 246 -18.06 28.05 -12.06
CA GLN A 246 -18.70 29.21 -12.79
C GLN A 246 -20.23 29.19 -12.82
N LYS A 247 -20.86 28.06 -12.46
CA LYS A 247 -22.33 27.97 -12.39
C LYS A 247 -22.89 28.38 -11.03
N GLU A 248 -22.05 28.35 -10.01
CA GLU A 248 -22.43 28.66 -8.62
C GLU A 248 -22.21 30.18 -8.28
N ASP A 249 -21.42 30.90 -9.11
CA ASP A 249 -21.25 32.36 -9.06
C ASP A 249 -22.40 33.07 -9.85
#